data_0efd483e7f12dab1dcff46a639445818
#
_entry.id   0efd483e7f12dab1dcff46a639445818
#
_cell.length_a   1.000
_cell.length_b   1.000
_cell.length_c   1.000
_cell.angle_alpha   90.00
_cell.angle_beta   90.00
_cell.angle_gamma   90.00
#
_symmetry.space_group_name_H-M   'P 1'
#
loop_
_entity.id
_entity.type
_entity.pdbx_description
1 polymer ?
#
loop_
_entity_poly.entity_id
_entity_poly.type
_entity_poly.pdbx_seq_one_letter_code
_entity_poly.pdbx_strand_id
1 'polypeptide(L)'
;SHPGGYRYYDKNENLLYVGKAKNLKKRVLSYFNKNQPGYRTRIMVAKIFRLETTVVNSEYDALLLENNLIKEHQPFYNVMLKDDKTYPWICIKNEDFPRIFLTRNKIKDGSEYFGPYAKVRPAKVLLDTIKHLYKIRTCNLNLSPKKIDEGKYKVCLEYHIKNCEGPCEMLEMKAHYDKKNRSNSWNY
;
A
#
# COMPACT_ATOMS: atom_id res chain seq x y z
N SER A 1 19.27 14.17 -17.10
CA SER A 1 18.66 14.23 -15.76
C SER A 1 17.61 13.14 -15.65
N HIS A 2 17.81 12.24 -14.69
CA HIS A 2 17.02 11.01 -14.54
C HIS A 2 16.23 11.03 -13.24
N PRO A 3 15.10 10.33 -13.14
CA PRO A 3 14.39 10.10 -11.89
C PRO A 3 15.23 9.19 -10.98
N GLY A 4 15.04 9.32 -9.67
CA GLY A 4 15.75 8.47 -8.72
C GLY A 4 15.57 8.86 -7.26
N GLY A 5 16.23 8.08 -6.40
CA GLY A 5 16.38 8.33 -4.98
C GLY A 5 17.72 8.94 -4.65
N TYR A 6 17.80 9.72 -3.57
CA TYR A 6 19.03 10.25 -3.03
C TYR A 6 19.06 10.12 -1.51
N ARG A 7 20.27 9.96 -0.97
CA ARG A 7 20.55 9.75 0.45
C ARG A 7 21.63 10.71 0.90
N TYR A 8 21.39 11.38 2.02
CA TYR A 8 22.38 12.24 2.68
C TYR A 8 22.92 11.58 3.94
N TYR A 9 24.23 11.61 4.07
CA TYR A 9 24.93 11.04 5.22
C TYR A 9 25.76 12.13 5.93
N ASP A 10 25.93 11.98 7.25
CA ASP A 10 26.87 12.80 8.02
C ASP A 10 28.30 12.25 7.95
N LYS A 11 29.24 12.91 8.69
CA LYS A 11 30.66 12.48 8.74
C LYS A 11 30.83 11.09 9.38
N ASN A 12 29.88 10.62 10.16
CA ASN A 12 29.92 9.33 10.86
C ASN A 12 29.17 8.23 10.09
N GLU A 13 28.89 8.46 8.80
CA GLU A 13 28.13 7.56 7.93
C GLU A 13 26.67 7.31 8.39
N ASN A 14 26.13 8.13 9.28
CA ASN A 14 24.72 8.02 9.65
C ASN A 14 23.85 8.59 8.55
N LEU A 15 22.80 7.85 8.16
CA LEU A 15 21.84 8.28 7.17
C LEU A 15 20.93 9.39 7.75
N LEU A 16 21.10 10.62 7.25
CA LEU A 16 20.35 11.79 7.70
C LEU A 16 18.98 11.88 7.05
N TYR A 17 18.92 11.65 5.74
CA TYR A 17 17.71 11.88 4.94
C TYR A 17 17.71 11.04 3.66
N VAL A 18 16.53 10.58 3.29
CA VAL A 18 16.24 9.95 2.00
C VAL A 18 15.19 10.80 1.27
N GLY A 19 15.39 10.99 -0.02
CA GLY A 19 14.41 11.69 -0.84
C GLY A 19 14.35 11.14 -2.26
N LYS A 20 13.27 11.48 -2.97
CA LYS A 20 13.10 11.18 -4.39
C LYS A 20 13.11 12.42 -5.25
N ALA A 21 13.43 12.25 -6.51
CA ALA A 21 13.36 13.31 -7.51
C ALA A 21 12.97 12.78 -8.89
N LYS A 22 12.24 13.58 -9.65
CA LYS A 22 12.06 13.44 -11.10
C LYS A 22 13.35 13.80 -11.85
N ASN A 23 14.10 14.74 -11.28
CA ASN A 23 15.39 15.20 -11.78
C ASN A 23 16.33 15.31 -10.57
N LEU A 24 17.17 14.30 -10.39
CA LEU A 24 18.10 14.19 -9.27
C LEU A 24 19.02 15.43 -9.16
N LYS A 25 19.66 15.85 -10.26
CA LYS A 25 20.58 16.99 -10.28
C LYS A 25 19.90 18.27 -9.80
N LYS A 26 18.74 18.60 -10.38
CA LYS A 26 17.99 19.82 -10.00
C LYS A 26 17.54 19.77 -8.54
N ARG A 27 17.07 18.62 -8.09
CA ARG A 27 16.58 18.44 -6.70
C ARG A 27 17.69 18.54 -5.68
N VAL A 28 18.80 17.83 -5.87
CA VAL A 28 19.95 17.86 -4.97
C VAL A 28 20.51 19.27 -4.86
N LEU A 29 20.75 19.95 -5.99
CA LEU A 29 21.26 21.32 -5.98
C LEU A 29 20.32 22.31 -5.28
N SER A 30 19.00 22.07 -5.29
CA SER A 30 18.05 22.96 -4.61
C SER A 30 18.23 23.05 -3.10
N TYR A 31 18.84 22.05 -2.47
CA TYR A 31 19.16 22.08 -1.03
C TYR A 31 20.31 23.03 -0.66
N PHE A 32 21.16 23.36 -1.62
CA PHE A 32 22.34 24.20 -1.39
C PHE A 32 22.17 25.65 -1.87
N ASN A 33 20.96 26.01 -2.32
CA ASN A 33 20.64 27.39 -2.68
C ASN A 33 20.44 28.27 -1.43
N LYS A 34 20.76 29.57 -1.53
CA LYS A 34 20.71 30.52 -0.40
C LYS A 34 19.32 30.69 0.23
N ASN A 35 18.24 30.50 -0.55
CA ASN A 35 16.84 30.66 -0.09
C ASN A 35 16.22 29.33 0.29
N GLN A 36 16.75 28.66 1.30
CA GLN A 36 16.16 27.39 1.75
C GLN A 36 14.93 27.60 2.64
N PRO A 37 13.81 26.92 2.35
CA PRO A 37 12.65 26.97 3.21
C PRO A 37 12.87 26.13 4.47
N GLY A 38 12.86 26.79 5.63
CA GLY A 38 12.74 26.14 6.92
C GLY A 38 14.06 25.89 7.67
N TYR A 39 14.01 26.22 8.96
CA TYR A 39 15.12 26.07 9.91
C TYR A 39 15.69 24.63 9.96
N ARG A 40 14.81 23.64 9.93
CA ARG A 40 15.16 22.22 10.01
C ARG A 40 15.98 21.73 8.81
N THR A 41 15.60 22.18 7.59
CA THR A 41 16.36 21.85 6.37
C THR A 41 17.75 22.45 6.41
N ARG A 42 17.91 23.68 6.93
CA ARG A 42 19.24 24.31 7.09
C ARG A 42 20.14 23.54 8.03
N ILE A 43 19.62 23.06 9.18
CA ILE A 43 20.38 22.22 10.11
C ILE A 43 20.80 20.91 9.45
N MET A 44 19.89 20.25 8.72
CA MET A 44 20.20 19.02 8.00
C MET A 44 21.32 19.25 6.98
N VAL A 45 21.19 20.28 6.14
CA VAL A 45 22.16 20.60 5.07
C VAL A 45 23.55 20.89 5.66
N ALA A 46 23.62 21.56 6.80
CA ALA A 46 24.90 21.83 7.48
C ALA A 46 25.60 20.55 7.99
N LYS A 47 24.88 19.45 8.13
CA LYS A 47 25.42 18.16 8.57
C LYS A 47 25.77 17.20 7.43
N ILE A 48 25.35 17.51 6.20
CA ILE A 48 25.61 16.65 5.04
C ILE A 48 27.12 16.61 4.76
N PHE A 49 27.67 15.41 4.77
CA PHE A 49 29.05 15.15 4.39
C PHE A 49 29.14 14.36 3.08
N ARG A 50 28.22 13.39 2.87
CA ARG A 50 28.20 12.52 1.70
C ARG A 50 26.81 12.44 1.09
N LEU A 51 26.77 12.34 -0.24
CA LEU A 51 25.56 12.12 -1.04
C LEU A 51 25.70 10.82 -1.81
N GLU A 52 24.66 10.01 -1.78
CA GLU A 52 24.47 8.90 -2.70
C GLU A 52 23.22 9.08 -3.55
N THR A 53 23.26 8.64 -4.80
CA THR A 53 22.13 8.68 -5.71
C THR A 53 21.91 7.33 -6.37
N THR A 54 20.66 6.95 -6.53
CA THR A 54 20.24 5.75 -7.27
C THR A 54 19.32 6.19 -8.39
N VAL A 55 19.72 6.00 -9.64
CA VAL A 55 18.90 6.28 -10.82
C VAL A 55 17.92 5.11 -11.02
N VAL A 56 16.69 5.42 -11.37
CA VAL A 56 15.64 4.45 -11.68
C VAL A 56 14.92 4.83 -12.97
N ASN A 57 14.10 3.92 -13.51
CA ASN A 57 13.47 4.11 -14.82
C ASN A 57 12.26 5.06 -14.79
N SER A 58 11.57 5.18 -13.66
CA SER A 58 10.37 5.99 -13.53
C SER A 58 10.29 6.78 -12.23
N GLU A 59 9.43 7.82 -12.20
CA GLU A 59 9.10 8.52 -10.95
C GLU A 59 8.42 7.60 -9.93
N TYR A 60 7.73 6.57 -10.41
CA TYR A 60 7.07 5.58 -9.57
C TYR A 60 8.11 4.71 -8.85
N ASP A 61 9.13 4.24 -9.56
CA ASP A 61 10.23 3.47 -8.96
C ASP A 61 11.00 4.30 -7.95
N ALA A 62 11.22 5.61 -8.25
CA ALA A 62 11.84 6.53 -7.31
C ALA A 62 11.03 6.68 -6.01
N LEU A 63 9.69 6.68 -6.11
CA LEU A 63 8.80 6.75 -4.97
C LEU A 63 8.84 5.47 -4.13
N LEU A 64 8.86 4.30 -4.77
CA LEU A 64 8.97 3.01 -4.08
C LEU A 64 10.33 2.88 -3.38
N LEU A 65 11.41 3.27 -4.07
CA LEU A 65 12.76 3.27 -3.51
C LEU A 65 12.87 4.16 -2.27
N GLU A 66 12.39 5.42 -2.34
CA GLU A 66 12.33 6.34 -1.20
C GLU A 66 11.59 5.71 -0.01
N ASN A 67 10.40 5.16 -0.26
CA ASN A 67 9.58 4.57 0.80
C ASN A 67 10.25 3.35 1.45
N ASN A 68 10.87 2.47 0.67
CA ASN A 68 11.56 1.30 1.19
C ASN A 68 12.78 1.71 2.04
N LEU A 69 13.60 2.62 1.55
CA LEU A 69 14.76 3.12 2.28
C LEU A 69 14.38 3.84 3.59
N ILE A 70 13.28 4.61 3.58
CA ILE A 70 12.79 5.26 4.80
C ILE A 70 12.29 4.23 5.81
N LYS A 71 11.59 3.19 5.37
CA LYS A 71 11.10 2.11 6.25
C LYS A 71 12.24 1.30 6.86
N GLU A 72 13.25 0.99 6.05
CA GLU A 72 14.41 0.20 6.46
C GLU A 72 15.29 0.95 7.45
N HIS A 73 15.65 2.20 7.12
CA HIS A 73 16.67 2.94 7.84
C HIS A 73 16.14 3.98 8.83
N GLN A 74 14.85 4.34 8.77
CA GLN A 74 14.21 5.31 9.66
C GLN A 74 14.99 6.63 9.85
N PRO A 75 15.41 7.35 8.77
CA PRO A 75 16.30 8.50 8.88
C PRO A 75 15.68 9.63 9.71
N PHE A 76 16.49 10.27 10.56
CA PHE A 76 16.02 11.27 11.52
C PHE A 76 15.23 12.42 10.87
N TYR A 77 15.68 12.93 9.71
CA TYR A 77 15.04 14.08 9.05
C TYR A 77 13.83 13.70 8.16
N ASN A 78 13.51 12.42 7.98
CA ASN A 78 12.30 11.97 7.28
C ASN A 78 11.07 11.89 8.18
N VAL A 79 10.99 12.70 9.24
CA VAL A 79 9.92 12.63 10.27
C VAL A 79 8.50 12.70 9.66
N MET A 80 8.32 13.46 8.59
CA MET A 80 7.01 13.55 7.89
C MET A 80 6.59 12.27 7.18
N LEU A 81 7.54 11.36 6.87
CA LEU A 81 7.29 10.05 6.26
C LEU A 81 7.39 8.91 7.27
N LYS A 82 7.87 9.18 8.49
CA LYS A 82 7.76 8.27 9.63
C LYS A 82 6.32 8.16 10.13
N ASP A 83 5.56 9.25 10.02
CA ASP A 83 4.15 9.27 10.32
C ASP A 83 3.36 8.69 9.13
N ASP A 84 3.15 7.39 9.16
CA ASP A 84 1.95 6.70 8.71
C ASP A 84 1.50 6.79 7.23
N LYS A 85 2.32 7.30 6.31
CA LYS A 85 2.00 7.18 4.89
C LYS A 85 2.47 5.83 4.32
N THR A 86 2.02 4.75 4.94
CA THR A 86 2.15 3.42 4.33
C THR A 86 1.24 3.37 3.11
N TYR A 87 1.81 2.96 1.97
CA TYR A 87 1.00 2.72 0.78
C TYR A 87 0.02 1.58 1.03
N PRO A 88 -1.23 1.68 0.55
CA PRO A 88 -2.19 0.62 0.74
C PRO A 88 -1.82 -0.64 -0.04
N TRP A 89 -2.25 -1.75 0.51
CA TRP A 89 -2.21 -3.07 -0.07
C TRP A 89 -3.64 -3.53 -0.36
N ILE A 90 -3.85 -4.29 -1.40
CA ILE A 90 -5.06 -5.10 -1.55
C ILE A 90 -4.84 -6.34 -0.69
N CYS A 91 -5.73 -6.56 0.26
CA CYS A 91 -5.72 -7.72 1.15
C CYS A 91 -6.85 -8.67 0.76
N ILE A 92 -6.51 -9.95 0.55
CA ILE A 92 -7.46 -11.06 0.53
C ILE A 92 -7.43 -11.66 1.92
N LYS A 93 -8.52 -11.50 2.67
CA LYS A 93 -8.59 -11.93 4.07
C LYS A 93 -8.66 -13.45 4.18
N ASN A 94 -7.86 -14.02 5.07
CA ASN A 94 -7.94 -15.44 5.41
C ASN A 94 -9.16 -15.69 6.32
N GLU A 95 -10.29 -16.04 5.72
CA GLU A 95 -11.58 -16.35 6.37
C GLU A 95 -12.42 -17.26 5.47
N ASP A 96 -13.50 -17.84 5.99
CA ASP A 96 -14.31 -18.85 5.28
C ASP A 96 -14.89 -18.36 3.94
N PHE A 97 -15.29 -17.10 3.86
CA PHE A 97 -15.67 -16.42 2.62
C PHE A 97 -14.80 -15.18 2.48
N PRO A 98 -13.60 -15.29 1.86
CA PRO A 98 -12.60 -14.23 1.83
C PRO A 98 -13.14 -12.89 1.31
N ARG A 99 -12.92 -11.82 2.08
CA ARG A 99 -13.14 -10.44 1.63
C ARG A 99 -11.90 -9.89 0.98
N ILE A 100 -12.10 -8.97 0.04
CA ILE A 100 -11.02 -8.22 -0.58
C ILE A 100 -11.19 -6.74 -0.26
N PHE A 101 -10.14 -6.10 0.29
CA PHE A 101 -10.19 -4.70 0.69
C PHE A 101 -8.81 -4.04 0.70
N LEU A 102 -8.79 -2.70 0.67
CA LEU A 102 -7.56 -1.94 0.84
C LEU A 102 -7.21 -1.80 2.32
N THR A 103 -5.95 -2.06 2.66
CA THR A 103 -5.42 -1.87 4.01
C THR A 103 -4.02 -1.29 3.96
N ARG A 104 -3.63 -0.55 5.00
CA ARG A 104 -2.25 -0.09 5.20
C ARG A 104 -1.47 -0.97 6.17
N ASN A 105 -2.18 -1.79 6.92
CA ASN A 105 -1.61 -2.67 7.93
C ASN A 105 -1.56 -4.11 7.41
N LYS A 106 -0.38 -4.74 7.47
CA LYS A 106 -0.21 -6.16 7.24
C LYS A 106 -0.28 -6.90 8.58
N ILE A 107 -1.14 -7.91 8.64
CA ILE A 107 -1.30 -8.79 9.82
C ILE A 107 -0.79 -10.18 9.41
N LYS A 108 -0.04 -10.82 10.28
CA LYS A 108 0.42 -12.21 10.08
C LYS A 108 -0.67 -13.20 10.52
N ASP A 109 -1.73 -13.31 9.74
CA ASP A 109 -2.90 -14.15 10.01
C ASP A 109 -3.25 -15.10 8.85
N GLY A 110 -2.31 -15.27 7.93
CA GLY A 110 -2.51 -16.08 6.71
C GLY A 110 -3.22 -15.35 5.58
N SER A 111 -3.57 -14.05 5.75
CA SER A 111 -4.13 -13.23 4.67
C SER A 111 -3.07 -12.90 3.62
N GLU A 112 -3.50 -12.82 2.35
CA GLU A 112 -2.64 -12.47 1.22
C GLU A 112 -2.65 -10.97 0.97
N TYR A 113 -1.49 -10.41 0.57
CA TYR A 113 -1.33 -8.96 0.38
C TYR A 113 -0.64 -8.67 -0.95
N PHE A 114 -1.31 -7.91 -1.81
CA PHE A 114 -0.83 -7.49 -3.12
C PHE A 114 -0.52 -5.99 -3.13
N GLY A 115 0.63 -5.62 -3.67
CA GLY A 115 1.09 -4.23 -3.71
C GLY A 115 2.51 -4.07 -3.17
N PRO A 116 2.93 -2.91 -2.69
CA PRO A 116 2.11 -1.73 -2.34
C PRO A 116 1.69 -0.88 -3.55
N TYR A 117 0.54 -0.21 -3.44
CA TYR A 117 0.04 0.70 -4.48
C TYR A 117 0.36 2.16 -4.13
N ALA A 118 1.19 2.81 -4.91
CA ALA A 118 1.55 4.21 -4.66
C ALA A 118 0.38 5.21 -4.90
N LYS A 119 -0.60 4.83 -5.71
CA LYS A 119 -1.78 5.65 -5.98
C LYS A 119 -3.04 4.92 -5.51
N VAL A 120 -3.74 5.51 -4.54
CA VAL A 120 -4.95 4.92 -3.95
C VAL A 120 -6.12 4.82 -4.96
N ARG A 121 -6.32 5.85 -5.80
CA ARG A 121 -7.44 5.88 -6.76
C ARG A 121 -7.43 4.70 -7.74
N PRO A 122 -6.34 4.43 -8.50
CA PRO A 122 -6.27 3.25 -9.36
C PRO A 122 -6.45 1.93 -8.61
N ALA A 123 -5.86 1.78 -7.43
CA ALA A 123 -6.02 0.59 -6.61
C ALA A 123 -7.47 0.38 -6.17
N LYS A 124 -8.19 1.47 -5.85
CA LYS A 124 -9.61 1.41 -5.50
C LYS A 124 -10.46 1.02 -6.71
N VAL A 125 -10.24 1.63 -7.88
CA VAL A 125 -10.96 1.27 -9.11
C VAL A 125 -10.76 -0.20 -9.46
N LEU A 126 -9.52 -0.70 -9.41
CA LEU A 126 -9.22 -2.12 -9.62
C LEU A 126 -9.98 -3.00 -8.64
N LEU A 127 -9.95 -2.68 -7.34
CA LEU A 127 -10.63 -3.41 -6.30
C LEU A 127 -12.16 -3.44 -6.50
N ASP A 128 -12.75 -2.29 -6.83
CA ASP A 128 -14.19 -2.17 -7.05
C ASP A 128 -14.62 -2.98 -8.32
N THR A 129 -13.78 -2.96 -9.37
CA THR A 129 -13.97 -3.77 -10.57
C THR A 129 -13.95 -5.27 -10.25
N ILE A 130 -12.95 -5.72 -9.48
CA ILE A 130 -12.85 -7.12 -9.05
C ILE A 130 -14.09 -7.55 -8.26
N LYS A 131 -14.48 -6.75 -7.28
CA LYS A 131 -15.68 -7.05 -6.46
C LYS A 131 -16.94 -7.17 -7.29
N HIS A 132 -17.13 -6.29 -8.26
CA HIS A 132 -18.28 -6.29 -9.14
C HIS A 132 -18.29 -7.51 -10.09
N LEU A 133 -17.17 -7.79 -10.75
CA LEU A 133 -17.05 -8.91 -11.69
C LEU A 133 -17.24 -10.28 -11.01
N TYR A 134 -16.66 -10.46 -9.84
CA TYR A 134 -16.69 -11.73 -9.11
C TYR A 134 -17.74 -11.77 -8.01
N LYS A 135 -18.55 -10.72 -7.83
CA LYS A 135 -19.61 -10.59 -6.82
C LYS A 135 -19.10 -10.91 -5.41
N ILE A 136 -17.90 -10.44 -5.09
CA ILE A 136 -17.26 -10.71 -3.81
C ILE A 136 -17.94 -9.89 -2.71
N ARG A 137 -18.27 -10.54 -1.62
CA ARG A 137 -18.91 -9.88 -0.48
C ARG A 137 -18.12 -8.70 0.07
N THR A 138 -18.82 -7.65 0.49
CA THR A 138 -18.26 -6.44 1.09
C THR A 138 -18.51 -6.34 2.59
N CYS A 139 -19.47 -7.13 3.11
CA CYS A 139 -19.89 -7.08 4.52
C CYS A 139 -18.81 -7.60 5.48
N ASN A 140 -18.83 -7.08 6.73
CA ASN A 140 -17.89 -7.47 7.79
C ASN A 140 -18.40 -8.61 8.67
N LEU A 141 -19.43 -9.35 8.22
CA LEU A 141 -19.99 -10.46 8.97
C LEU A 141 -18.99 -11.62 9.09
N ASN A 142 -18.97 -12.26 10.24
CA ASN A 142 -18.23 -13.51 10.44
C ASN A 142 -19.05 -14.67 9.90
N LEU A 143 -18.76 -15.09 8.68
CA LEU A 143 -19.47 -16.16 7.97
C LEU A 143 -18.84 -17.53 8.24
N SER A 144 -18.59 -17.87 9.52
CA SER A 144 -18.23 -19.25 9.84
C SER A 144 -19.44 -20.18 9.61
N PRO A 145 -19.22 -21.46 9.19
CA PRO A 145 -20.30 -22.40 8.93
C PRO A 145 -21.33 -22.46 10.06
N LYS A 146 -20.86 -22.54 11.29
CA LYS A 146 -21.73 -22.57 12.49
C LYS A 146 -22.70 -21.38 12.56
N LYS A 147 -22.23 -20.16 12.27
CA LYS A 147 -23.06 -18.94 12.36
C LYS A 147 -24.03 -18.80 11.18
N ILE A 148 -23.70 -19.38 10.05
CA ILE A 148 -24.58 -19.44 8.89
C ILE A 148 -25.68 -20.46 9.18
N ASP A 149 -25.35 -21.65 9.68
CA ASP A 149 -26.30 -22.72 10.03
C ASP A 149 -27.29 -22.28 11.12
N GLU A 150 -26.86 -21.45 12.06
CA GLU A 150 -27.72 -20.85 13.07
C GLU A 150 -28.76 -19.86 12.49
N GLY A 151 -28.70 -19.55 11.19
CA GLY A 151 -29.62 -18.60 10.54
C GLY A 151 -29.48 -17.16 11.03
N LYS A 152 -28.31 -16.81 11.56
CA LYS A 152 -28.05 -15.55 12.27
C LYS A 152 -28.10 -14.32 11.37
N TYR A 153 -27.88 -14.48 10.06
CA TYR A 153 -27.73 -13.39 9.12
C TYR A 153 -28.83 -13.41 8.08
N LYS A 154 -29.16 -12.22 7.56
CA LYS A 154 -30.06 -12.02 6.43
C LYS A 154 -29.32 -11.36 5.28
N VAL A 155 -29.76 -11.64 4.03
CA VAL A 155 -29.23 -10.97 2.86
C VAL A 155 -29.43 -9.46 2.96
N CYS A 156 -28.47 -8.73 2.45
CA CYS A 156 -28.44 -7.26 2.49
C CYS A 156 -28.69 -6.65 1.10
N LEU A 157 -28.67 -5.32 1.02
CA LEU A 157 -28.85 -4.59 -0.22
C LEU A 157 -27.93 -5.09 -1.35
N GLU A 158 -26.66 -5.40 -1.05
CA GLU A 158 -25.67 -5.89 -2.03
C GLU A 158 -26.15 -7.16 -2.76
N TYR A 159 -26.89 -8.04 -2.07
CA TYR A 159 -27.52 -9.20 -2.70
C TYR A 159 -28.65 -8.79 -3.66
N HIS A 160 -29.55 -7.91 -3.22
CA HIS A 160 -30.71 -7.47 -4.03
C HIS A 160 -30.27 -6.71 -5.29
N ILE A 161 -29.18 -5.93 -5.23
CA ILE A 161 -28.60 -5.25 -6.40
C ILE A 161 -27.60 -6.12 -7.17
N LYS A 162 -27.52 -7.43 -6.87
CA LYS A 162 -26.71 -8.44 -7.57
C LYS A 162 -25.17 -8.22 -7.50
N ASN A 163 -24.68 -7.50 -6.52
CA ASN A 163 -23.26 -7.35 -6.24
C ASN A 163 -22.70 -8.45 -5.32
N CYS A 164 -23.56 -9.28 -4.72
CA CYS A 164 -23.20 -10.39 -3.86
C CYS A 164 -24.19 -11.54 -4.08
N GLU A 165 -23.75 -12.78 -3.95
CA GLU A 165 -24.61 -13.97 -4.17
C GLU A 165 -25.16 -14.58 -2.86
N GLY A 166 -25.05 -13.86 -1.73
CA GLY A 166 -25.71 -14.20 -0.48
C GLY A 166 -25.13 -15.38 0.31
N PRO A 167 -23.79 -15.50 0.46
CA PRO A 167 -23.19 -16.58 1.22
C PRO A 167 -23.59 -16.57 2.71
N CYS A 168 -24.11 -15.46 3.20
CA CYS A 168 -24.59 -15.32 4.59
C CYS A 168 -25.87 -16.09 4.90
N GLU A 169 -26.67 -16.46 3.89
CA GLU A 169 -27.89 -17.31 3.98
C GLU A 169 -27.75 -18.61 3.18
N MET A 170 -26.53 -19.11 2.93
CA MET A 170 -26.24 -20.31 2.12
C MET A 170 -26.77 -20.27 0.67
N LEU A 171 -27.09 -19.08 0.15
CA LEU A 171 -27.53 -18.93 -1.24
C LEU A 171 -26.38 -19.13 -2.23
N GLU A 172 -25.14 -18.96 -1.76
CA GLU A 172 -23.91 -19.31 -2.47
C GLU A 172 -23.09 -20.32 -1.69
N MET A 173 -22.75 -21.45 -2.32
CA MET A 173 -21.93 -22.51 -1.71
C MET A 173 -20.46 -22.06 -1.63
N LYS A 174 -19.79 -22.44 -0.53
CA LYS A 174 -18.37 -22.11 -0.30
C LYS A 174 -17.48 -22.55 -1.47
N ALA A 175 -17.68 -23.75 -2.00
CA ALA A 175 -16.88 -24.26 -3.13
C ALA A 175 -16.95 -23.35 -4.37
N HIS A 176 -18.13 -22.78 -4.65
CA HIS A 176 -18.32 -21.83 -5.75
C HIS A 176 -17.62 -20.49 -5.45
N TYR A 177 -17.78 -19.99 -4.23
CA TYR A 177 -17.12 -18.77 -3.77
C TYR A 177 -15.59 -18.89 -3.82
N ASP A 178 -15.05 -20.00 -3.32
CA ASP A 178 -13.60 -20.26 -3.34
C ASP A 178 -13.05 -20.39 -4.76
N LYS A 179 -13.81 -20.97 -5.69
CA LYS A 179 -13.43 -21.06 -7.10
C LYS A 179 -13.26 -19.67 -7.73
N LYS A 180 -14.15 -18.73 -7.44
CA LYS A 180 -14.04 -17.34 -7.90
C LYS A 180 -12.78 -16.65 -7.36
N ASN A 181 -12.39 -16.92 -6.11
CA ASN A 181 -11.21 -16.36 -5.49
C ASN A 181 -9.92 -17.02 -5.99
N ARG A 182 -9.92 -18.33 -6.29
CA ARG A 182 -8.72 -19.07 -6.77
C ARG A 182 -8.47 -18.92 -8.26
N SER A 183 -9.50 -18.72 -9.09
CA SER A 183 -9.31 -18.40 -10.52
C SER A 183 -8.61 -17.04 -10.72
N ASN A 184 -8.48 -16.29 -9.63
CA ASN A 184 -7.68 -15.08 -9.50
C ASN A 184 -6.23 -15.35 -9.04
N SER A 185 -5.65 -16.52 -9.34
CA SER A 185 -4.20 -16.65 -9.27
C SER A 185 -3.61 -15.63 -10.24
N TRP A 186 -3.29 -14.47 -9.67
CA TRP A 186 -2.66 -13.34 -10.31
C TRP A 186 -1.22 -13.70 -10.68
N ASN A 187 -1.08 -14.61 -11.64
CA ASN A 187 0.15 -14.85 -12.33
C ASN A 187 0.30 -13.78 -13.42
N TYR A 188 0.90 -12.65 -13.04
CA TYR A 188 1.56 -11.72 -13.93
C TYR A 188 2.98 -11.51 -13.46
#